data_bdd8ee8357524dbb04e7188ae035a042
#
_entry.id   bdd8ee8357524dbb04e7188ae035a042
#
_cell.length_a   1.000
_cell.length_b   1.000
_cell.length_c   1.000
_cell.angle_alpha   90.00
_cell.angle_beta   90.00
_cell.angle_gamma   90.00
#
_symmetry.space_group_name_H-M   'P 1'
#
loop_
_entity.id
_entity.type
_entity.pdbx_description
1 polymer ?
#
loop_
_entity_poly.entity_id
_entity_poly.type
_entity_poly.pdbx_seq_one_letter_code
_entity_poly.pdbx_strand_id
1 'polypeptide(L)'
;LVRRVLSMKKWMQAAAFGLAFAAQTMFFAYGAEGRWISDNALWMYQRPDGSMAKGSWEDIDGEWYHFTADGIMQTGWQKVGNQMYCFEESGALAEGWRSLTDSDGVKWYFFDENGNAALQWKKIEGKWYWFLPSGILNMEESRSIDGRRYYFREDGSLRTNEYQKFKYLNYDGLSDSEYNIKAESAKGKKVKADESDQEEIADKINLLPEGWRKTFIDEDWHFVYCPEKEYYAAVKYEDDDDRYEVKFKVNTSKQTLYFAEPEAVWPAFGEFIYRNVKKELRAENYAATVDDLLNEIIDLEKIPDSYYKNYQKIFGVLFAGYMDPESRETMKESMPELVHIVEKIISSRRADGTVISEDNK
;
A
#
# COMPACT_ATOMS: atom_id res chain seq x y z
N LEU A 1 -16.36 -8.02 8.64
CA LEU A 1 -17.02 -6.93 9.42
C LEU A 1 -18.53 -7.15 9.52
N VAL A 2 -19.23 -7.42 8.41
CA VAL A 2 -20.71 -7.58 8.38
C VAL A 2 -21.20 -8.79 9.20
N ARG A 3 -20.44 -9.89 9.24
CA ARG A 3 -20.81 -11.09 10.06
C ARG A 3 -20.65 -10.85 11.58
N ARG A 4 -19.66 -10.03 12.02
CA ARG A 4 -19.46 -9.72 13.44
C ARG A 4 -20.54 -8.80 14.01
N VAL A 5 -21.04 -7.83 13.24
CA VAL A 5 -22.13 -6.92 13.67
C VAL A 5 -23.46 -7.67 13.86
N LEU A 6 -23.70 -8.75 13.11
CA LEU A 6 -24.89 -9.59 13.27
C LEU A 6 -24.83 -10.48 14.52
N SER A 7 -23.64 -10.87 14.97
CA SER A 7 -23.45 -11.60 16.23
C SER A 7 -23.81 -10.72 17.45
N MET A 8 -23.28 -9.50 17.51
CA MET A 8 -23.58 -8.59 18.63
C MET A 8 -25.07 -8.26 18.79
N LYS A 9 -25.83 -8.13 17.68
CA LYS A 9 -27.29 -7.88 17.76
C LYS A 9 -28.09 -9.06 18.32
N LYS A 10 -27.65 -10.29 18.15
CA LYS A 10 -28.30 -11.46 18.74
C LYS A 10 -28.16 -11.52 20.27
N TRP A 11 -27.01 -11.07 20.80
CA TRP A 11 -26.74 -11.08 22.24
C TRP A 11 -27.51 -10.03 23.02
N MET A 12 -27.72 -8.84 22.45
CA MET A 12 -28.50 -7.78 23.10
C MET A 12 -30.01 -8.10 23.17
N GLN A 13 -30.50 -9.02 22.35
CA GLN A 13 -31.91 -9.45 22.40
C GLN A 13 -32.17 -10.59 23.39
N ALA A 14 -31.17 -11.40 23.73
CA ALA A 14 -31.32 -12.49 24.71
C ALA A 14 -31.36 -12.00 26.19
N ALA A 15 -30.81 -10.81 26.45
CA ALA A 15 -30.81 -10.23 27.81
C ALA A 15 -32.15 -9.57 28.24
N ALA A 16 -33.14 -9.45 27.33
CA ALA A 16 -34.37 -8.69 27.59
C ALA A 16 -35.61 -9.54 27.90
N PHE A 17 -35.52 -10.87 27.89
CA PHE A 17 -36.67 -11.76 28.19
C PHE A 17 -36.38 -12.70 29.37
N GLY A 18 -36.42 -12.20 30.55
CA GLY A 18 -36.47 -12.95 31.79
C GLY A 18 -37.75 -12.68 32.54
N LEU A 19 -38.82 -13.48 32.29
CA LEU A 19 -39.91 -13.68 33.23
C LEU A 19 -40.67 -14.99 32.91
N ALA A 20 -40.52 -15.90 33.87
CA ALA A 20 -41.42 -16.95 34.28
C ALA A 20 -42.14 -17.84 33.24
N PHE A 21 -41.79 -19.13 33.23
CA PHE A 21 -42.82 -20.19 33.30
C PHE A 21 -42.24 -21.45 33.95
N ALA A 22 -42.96 -21.97 34.95
CA ALA A 22 -42.64 -23.18 35.69
C ALA A 22 -43.11 -24.41 34.95
N ALA A 23 -42.31 -25.49 35.10
CA ALA A 23 -42.66 -26.92 35.05
C ALA A 23 -43.18 -27.49 33.72
N GLN A 24 -42.35 -28.33 33.07
CA GLN A 24 -42.63 -29.76 32.92
C GLN A 24 -41.40 -30.46 32.33
N THR A 25 -41.04 -31.55 32.98
CA THR A 25 -39.97 -32.47 32.69
C THR A 25 -40.11 -33.13 31.30
N MET A 26 -39.16 -32.93 30.41
CA MET A 26 -38.76 -33.91 29.41
C MET A 26 -37.23 -33.94 29.35
N PHE A 27 -36.68 -35.08 29.78
CA PHE A 27 -35.25 -35.40 29.62
C PHE A 27 -34.93 -35.54 28.13
N PHE A 28 -34.46 -34.50 27.51
CA PHE A 28 -33.53 -34.61 26.40
C PHE A 28 -32.17 -34.18 26.97
N ALA A 29 -31.21 -35.12 26.89
CA ALA A 29 -29.81 -34.79 27.18
C ALA A 29 -29.26 -33.84 26.10
N TYR A 30 -29.71 -32.61 26.12
CA TYR A 30 -28.93 -31.49 25.57
C TYR A 30 -27.82 -31.24 26.58
N GLY A 31 -26.57 -31.32 26.13
CA GLY A 31 -25.44 -30.87 26.93
C GLY A 31 -25.77 -29.46 27.43
N ALA A 32 -25.69 -29.25 28.72
CA ALA A 32 -25.97 -27.94 29.30
C ALA A 32 -24.99 -26.94 28.62
N GLU A 33 -25.54 -25.93 27.96
CA GLU A 33 -24.71 -24.83 27.44
C GLU A 33 -24.24 -23.98 28.62
N GLY A 34 -23.01 -23.47 28.52
CA GLY A 34 -22.52 -22.48 29.48
C GLY A 34 -23.36 -21.20 29.43
N ARG A 35 -23.40 -20.46 30.50
CA ARG A 35 -24.18 -19.22 30.55
C ARG A 35 -23.42 -18.05 31.16
N TRP A 36 -23.63 -16.88 30.61
CA TRP A 36 -23.16 -15.63 31.15
C TRP A 36 -24.06 -15.18 32.31
N ILE A 37 -23.43 -14.68 33.38
CA ILE A 37 -24.09 -14.17 34.57
C ILE A 37 -23.56 -12.75 34.79
N SER A 38 -24.47 -11.78 34.98
CA SER A 38 -24.11 -10.41 35.27
C SER A 38 -24.58 -10.02 36.66
N ASP A 39 -23.69 -9.45 37.47
CA ASP A 39 -23.98 -8.84 38.76
C ASP A 39 -23.28 -7.48 38.85
N ASN A 40 -24.06 -6.38 39.04
CA ASN A 40 -23.57 -5.00 39.13
C ASN A 40 -22.55 -4.62 38.00
N ALA A 41 -22.87 -4.97 36.77
CA ALA A 41 -22.01 -4.78 35.56
C ALA A 41 -20.71 -5.62 35.55
N LEU A 42 -20.53 -6.53 36.49
CA LEU A 42 -19.47 -7.53 36.46
C LEU A 42 -19.99 -8.78 35.79
N TRP A 43 -19.24 -9.27 34.79
CA TRP A 43 -19.60 -10.47 34.04
C TRP A 43 -18.84 -11.68 34.55
N MET A 44 -19.55 -12.80 34.69
CA MET A 44 -19.03 -14.12 35.07
C MET A 44 -19.57 -15.16 34.12
N TYR A 45 -18.94 -16.32 34.03
CA TYR A 45 -19.38 -17.41 33.18
C TYR A 45 -19.52 -18.69 33.97
N GLN A 46 -20.68 -19.31 33.87
CA GLN A 46 -20.92 -20.66 34.38
C GLN A 46 -20.76 -21.66 33.26
N ARG A 47 -19.85 -22.59 33.43
CA ARG A 47 -19.60 -23.68 32.47
C ARG A 47 -20.76 -24.63 32.36
N PRO A 48 -20.82 -25.47 31.30
CA PRO A 48 -21.84 -26.48 31.10
C PRO A 48 -21.97 -27.48 32.26
N ASP A 49 -20.90 -27.74 33.02
CA ASP A 49 -20.88 -28.62 34.17
C ASP A 49 -21.41 -27.97 35.46
N GLY A 50 -21.82 -26.69 35.37
CA GLY A 50 -22.30 -25.89 36.50
C GLY A 50 -21.23 -25.19 37.32
N SER A 51 -19.94 -25.43 37.06
CA SER A 51 -18.82 -24.72 37.72
C SER A 51 -18.68 -23.31 37.19
N MET A 52 -18.11 -22.41 38.01
CA MET A 52 -17.77 -21.05 37.58
C MET A 52 -16.37 -21.00 36.97
N ALA A 53 -16.22 -20.25 35.88
CA ALA A 53 -14.90 -19.91 35.34
C ALA A 53 -14.17 -19.00 36.35
N LYS A 54 -13.03 -19.46 36.89
CA LYS A 54 -12.23 -18.73 37.88
C LYS A 54 -10.75 -18.95 37.66
N GLY A 55 -10.00 -17.83 37.53
CA GLY A 55 -8.54 -17.88 37.31
C GLY A 55 -8.16 -18.65 36.06
N SER A 56 -8.98 -18.64 35.04
CA SER A 56 -8.86 -19.52 33.88
C SER A 56 -9.15 -18.80 32.58
N TRP A 57 -8.57 -19.34 31.50
CA TRP A 57 -8.94 -19.04 30.14
C TRP A 57 -10.14 -19.91 29.74
N GLU A 58 -11.08 -19.34 29.01
CA GLU A 58 -12.24 -20.04 28.45
C GLU A 58 -12.40 -19.68 26.98
N ASP A 59 -12.56 -20.69 26.14
CA ASP A 59 -13.04 -20.51 24.76
C ASP A 59 -14.58 -20.60 24.81
N ILE A 60 -15.23 -19.50 24.50
CA ILE A 60 -16.67 -19.39 24.50
C ILE A 60 -17.11 -18.91 23.13
N ASP A 61 -17.77 -19.79 22.40
CA ASP A 61 -18.23 -19.54 21.02
C ASP A 61 -17.12 -19.13 20.03
N GLY A 62 -15.88 -19.63 20.26
CA GLY A 62 -14.72 -19.36 19.41
C GLY A 62 -13.98 -18.04 19.75
N GLU A 63 -14.33 -17.39 20.85
CA GLU A 63 -13.64 -16.22 21.38
C GLU A 63 -13.02 -16.57 22.74
N TRP A 64 -11.79 -16.09 22.98
CA TRP A 64 -11.09 -16.35 24.23
C TRP A 64 -11.38 -15.27 25.27
N TYR A 65 -11.65 -15.71 26.48
CA TYR A 65 -11.89 -14.88 27.67
C TYR A 65 -10.98 -15.30 28.79
N HIS A 66 -10.66 -14.36 29.68
CA HIS A 66 -9.97 -14.71 30.92
C HIS A 66 -10.74 -14.17 32.13
N PHE A 67 -10.84 -14.99 33.18
CA PHE A 67 -11.55 -14.69 34.40
C PHE A 67 -10.55 -14.56 35.57
N THR A 68 -10.78 -13.58 36.46
CA THR A 68 -10.02 -13.44 37.69
C THR A 68 -10.20 -14.64 38.62
N ALA A 69 -9.41 -14.74 39.67
CA ALA A 69 -9.58 -15.76 40.72
C ALA A 69 -10.97 -15.70 41.40
N ASP A 70 -11.60 -14.53 41.41
CA ASP A 70 -12.97 -14.35 41.92
C ASP A 70 -14.06 -14.70 40.89
N GLY A 71 -13.67 -14.99 39.63
CA GLY A 71 -14.56 -15.36 38.54
C GLY A 71 -15.10 -14.18 37.74
N ILE A 72 -14.51 -13.01 37.86
CA ILE A 72 -14.91 -11.81 37.13
C ILE A 72 -14.20 -11.81 35.77
N MET A 73 -14.95 -11.61 34.68
CA MET A 73 -14.44 -11.45 33.32
C MET A 73 -13.52 -10.24 33.25
N GLN A 74 -12.34 -10.42 32.66
CA GLN A 74 -11.38 -9.33 32.48
C GLN A 74 -11.67 -8.55 31.19
N THR A 75 -11.45 -7.22 31.24
CA THR A 75 -11.53 -6.31 30.10
C THR A 75 -10.33 -5.35 30.13
N GLY A 76 -10.02 -4.74 28.99
CA GLY A 76 -8.90 -3.81 28.85
C GLY A 76 -7.54 -4.52 29.00
N TRP A 77 -6.51 -3.76 29.39
CA TRP A 77 -5.16 -4.29 29.61
C TRP A 77 -5.06 -5.07 30.91
N GLN A 78 -4.66 -6.33 30.80
CA GLN A 78 -4.54 -7.24 31.93
C GLN A 78 -3.22 -8.00 31.87
N LYS A 79 -2.58 -8.15 33.03
CA LYS A 79 -1.44 -9.04 33.18
C LYS A 79 -1.92 -10.43 33.62
N VAL A 80 -1.75 -11.41 32.72
CA VAL A 80 -2.08 -12.80 33.03
C VAL A 80 -0.78 -13.60 33.03
N GLY A 81 -0.40 -14.13 34.18
CA GLY A 81 0.92 -14.72 34.37
C GLY A 81 2.03 -13.68 34.17
N ASN A 82 2.92 -13.94 33.22
CA ASN A 82 4.03 -13.03 32.89
C ASN A 82 3.80 -12.20 31.62
N GLN A 83 2.62 -12.33 30.97
CA GLN A 83 2.32 -11.67 29.72
C GLN A 83 1.22 -10.62 29.88
N MET A 84 1.28 -9.58 29.04
CA MET A 84 0.24 -8.57 28.95
C MET A 84 -0.69 -8.91 27.79
N TYR A 85 -2.00 -8.88 28.08
CA TYR A 85 -3.07 -9.09 27.12
C TYR A 85 -3.98 -7.87 27.09
N CYS A 86 -4.68 -7.69 25.99
CA CYS A 86 -5.74 -6.72 25.89
C CYS A 86 -7.05 -7.45 25.61
N PHE A 87 -8.07 -7.17 26.42
CA PHE A 87 -9.42 -7.68 26.21
C PHE A 87 -10.33 -6.54 25.76
N GLU A 88 -11.23 -6.81 24.85
CA GLU A 88 -12.24 -5.86 24.42
C GLU A 88 -13.23 -5.53 25.57
N GLU A 89 -14.08 -4.54 25.38
CA GLU A 89 -15.15 -4.24 26.34
C GLU A 89 -16.12 -5.43 26.51
N SER A 90 -16.26 -6.26 25.49
CA SER A 90 -16.99 -7.53 25.51
C SER A 90 -16.31 -8.60 26.35
N GLY A 91 -15.07 -8.40 26.78
CA GLY A 91 -14.21 -9.39 27.44
C GLY A 91 -13.47 -10.32 26.49
N ALA A 92 -13.74 -10.29 25.20
CA ALA A 92 -13.04 -11.09 24.21
C ALA A 92 -11.58 -10.66 24.09
N LEU A 93 -10.66 -11.63 23.92
CA LEU A 93 -9.26 -11.38 23.69
C LEU A 93 -9.08 -10.55 22.40
N ALA A 94 -8.34 -9.46 22.48
CA ALA A 94 -8.09 -8.60 21.33
C ALA A 94 -7.21 -9.32 20.30
N GLU A 95 -7.59 -9.25 19.02
CA GLU A 95 -6.85 -9.77 17.88
C GLU A 95 -6.77 -8.72 16.77
N GLY A 96 -5.65 -8.65 16.06
CA GLY A 96 -5.44 -7.69 14.98
C GLY A 96 -5.16 -6.27 15.47
N TRP A 97 -5.44 -5.29 14.61
CA TRP A 97 -5.23 -3.89 14.93
C TRP A 97 -6.19 -3.35 15.98
N ARG A 98 -5.66 -2.65 16.98
CA ARG A 98 -6.44 -1.95 18.01
C ARG A 98 -5.86 -0.59 18.31
N SER A 99 -6.73 0.40 18.46
CA SER A 99 -6.35 1.73 18.96
C SER A 99 -6.85 1.91 20.37
N LEU A 100 -6.01 2.46 21.24
CA LEU A 100 -6.36 2.84 22.59
C LEU A 100 -6.06 4.33 22.77
N THR A 101 -6.98 5.06 23.38
CA THR A 101 -6.82 6.48 23.64
C THR A 101 -6.52 6.69 25.12
N ASP A 102 -5.44 7.39 25.40
CA ASP A 102 -5.10 7.84 26.78
C ASP A 102 -4.86 9.36 26.82
N SER A 103 -4.27 9.88 27.90
CA SER A 103 -3.96 11.31 28.06
C SER A 103 -2.99 11.84 27.00
N ASP A 104 -2.17 10.97 26.41
CA ASP A 104 -1.13 11.31 25.44
C ASP A 104 -1.60 11.12 23.98
N GLY A 105 -2.87 10.72 23.80
CA GLY A 105 -3.51 10.57 22.49
C GLY A 105 -3.80 9.14 22.08
N VAL A 106 -4.04 8.94 20.77
CA VAL A 106 -4.36 7.63 20.20
C VAL A 106 -3.08 6.84 19.99
N LYS A 107 -3.02 5.63 20.54
CA LYS A 107 -1.92 4.68 20.39
C LYS A 107 -2.41 3.43 19.67
N TRP A 108 -1.67 2.97 18.68
CA TRP A 108 -1.99 1.78 17.91
C TRP A 108 -1.17 0.58 18.38
N TYR A 109 -1.81 -0.58 18.40
CA TYR A 109 -1.25 -1.89 18.75
C TYR A 109 -1.69 -2.92 17.72
N PHE A 110 -0.96 -4.01 17.64
CA PHE A 110 -1.37 -5.20 16.88
C PHE A 110 -1.20 -6.43 17.75
N PHE A 111 -2.24 -7.26 17.79
CA PHE A 111 -2.24 -8.50 18.56
C PHE A 111 -2.30 -9.69 17.61
N ASP A 112 -1.50 -10.71 17.86
CA ASP A 112 -1.58 -11.96 17.13
C ASP A 112 -2.82 -12.80 17.54
N GLU A 113 -3.01 -13.95 16.90
CA GLU A 113 -4.11 -14.89 17.21
C GLU A 113 -4.11 -15.43 18.64
N ASN A 114 -2.98 -15.32 19.34
CA ASN A 114 -2.84 -15.68 20.74
C ASN A 114 -2.99 -14.48 21.69
N GLY A 115 -3.34 -13.31 21.16
CA GLY A 115 -3.51 -12.07 21.92
C GLY A 115 -2.20 -11.44 22.38
N ASN A 116 -1.03 -11.86 21.85
CA ASN A 116 0.23 -11.22 22.19
C ASN A 116 0.41 -9.94 21.40
N ALA A 117 0.77 -8.86 22.09
CA ALA A 117 1.09 -7.61 21.43
C ALA A 117 2.36 -7.75 20.57
N ALA A 118 2.31 -7.23 19.35
CA ALA A 118 3.47 -7.16 18.48
C ALA A 118 4.55 -6.26 19.09
N LEU A 119 5.79 -6.71 19.00
CA LEU A 119 6.98 -6.00 19.47
C LEU A 119 8.02 -5.97 18.36
N GLN A 120 8.81 -4.89 18.29
CA GLN A 120 9.88 -4.75 17.30
C GLN A 120 9.34 -4.85 15.85
N TRP A 121 10.09 -5.46 14.94
CA TRP A 121 9.67 -5.64 13.57
C TRP A 121 8.57 -6.69 13.44
N LYS A 122 7.46 -6.30 12.81
CA LYS A 122 6.37 -7.22 12.48
C LYS A 122 5.89 -6.96 11.06
N LYS A 123 5.77 -8.03 10.27
CA LYS A 123 5.14 -7.96 8.94
C LYS A 123 3.67 -8.30 9.07
N ILE A 124 2.81 -7.36 8.62
CA ILE A 124 1.35 -7.48 8.69
C ILE A 124 0.80 -7.13 7.31
N GLU A 125 0.05 -8.04 6.68
CA GLU A 125 -0.53 -7.86 5.34
C GLU A 125 0.50 -7.38 4.29
N GLY A 126 1.71 -7.93 4.34
CA GLY A 126 2.78 -7.62 3.40
C GLY A 126 3.62 -6.38 3.75
N LYS A 127 3.18 -5.53 4.66
CA LYS A 127 3.90 -4.31 5.09
C LYS A 127 4.67 -4.55 6.38
N TRP A 128 5.84 -3.92 6.53
CA TRP A 128 6.61 -3.94 7.75
C TRP A 128 6.24 -2.78 8.68
N TYR A 129 6.17 -3.07 9.97
CA TYR A 129 5.88 -2.11 11.04
C TYR A 129 6.90 -2.27 12.17
N TRP A 130 7.17 -1.20 12.88
CA TRP A 130 7.99 -1.22 14.08
C TRP A 130 7.16 -0.92 15.32
N PHE A 131 7.14 -1.84 16.26
CA PHE A 131 6.50 -1.66 17.55
C PHE A 131 7.54 -1.42 18.63
N LEU A 132 7.26 -0.45 19.50
CA LEU A 132 8.09 -0.13 20.65
C LEU A 132 8.08 -1.31 21.65
N PRO A 133 9.00 -1.33 22.63
CA PRO A 133 8.97 -2.34 23.71
C PRO A 133 7.68 -2.33 24.53
N SER A 134 6.92 -1.22 24.48
CA SER A 134 5.59 -1.10 25.09
C SER A 134 4.45 -1.70 24.24
N GLY A 135 4.73 -2.21 23.05
CA GLY A 135 3.74 -2.68 22.09
C GLY A 135 3.10 -1.56 21.24
N ILE A 136 3.46 -0.30 21.47
CA ILE A 136 2.91 0.83 20.72
C ILE A 136 3.57 0.87 19.33
N LEU A 137 2.75 1.02 18.29
CA LEU A 137 3.22 1.25 16.93
C LEU A 137 4.03 2.55 16.85
N ASN A 138 5.17 2.50 16.20
CA ASN A 138 5.93 3.70 15.86
C ASN A 138 5.22 4.53 14.80
N MET A 139 4.83 5.75 15.17
CA MET A 139 4.21 6.74 14.26
C MET A 139 5.16 7.89 13.92
N GLU A 140 6.44 7.82 14.31
CA GLU A 140 7.44 8.81 13.92
C GLU A 140 7.79 8.63 12.44
N GLU A 141 7.91 9.72 11.69
CA GLU A 141 8.31 9.71 10.28
C GLU A 141 9.66 8.99 10.05
N SER A 142 10.57 9.06 11.02
CA SER A 142 11.84 8.33 10.96
C SER A 142 12.34 7.92 12.34
N ARG A 143 13.00 6.77 12.41
CA ARG A 143 13.55 6.24 13.66
C ARG A 143 14.89 5.54 13.43
N SER A 144 15.83 5.72 14.35
CA SER A 144 17.06 4.91 14.40
C SER A 144 16.79 3.61 15.16
N ILE A 145 17.03 2.47 14.50
CA ILE A 145 16.86 1.13 15.03
C ILE A 145 18.16 0.36 14.76
N ASP A 146 18.80 -0.14 15.78
CA ASP A 146 20.08 -0.86 15.71
C ASP A 146 21.15 -0.11 14.89
N GLY A 147 21.22 1.22 15.08
CA GLY A 147 22.19 2.10 14.42
C GLY A 147 21.87 2.43 12.97
N ARG A 148 20.76 1.96 12.41
CA ARG A 148 20.28 2.25 11.07
C ARG A 148 19.06 3.13 11.11
N ARG A 149 18.95 4.10 10.19
CA ARG A 149 17.78 4.99 10.11
C ARG A 149 16.76 4.43 9.12
N TYR A 150 15.54 4.25 9.61
CA TYR A 150 14.36 3.81 8.86
C TYR A 150 13.36 4.94 8.76
N TYR A 151 12.53 4.91 7.71
CA TYR A 151 11.50 5.91 7.43
C TYR A 151 10.15 5.24 7.31
N PHE A 152 9.12 5.88 7.88
CA PHE A 152 7.78 5.32 7.98
C PHE A 152 6.76 6.24 7.31
N ARG A 153 5.66 5.66 6.86
CA ARG A 153 4.49 6.38 6.37
C ARG A 153 3.62 6.83 7.53
N GLU A 154 2.61 7.65 7.23
CA GLU A 154 1.62 8.10 8.22
C GLU A 154 0.83 6.94 8.85
N ASP A 155 0.66 5.82 8.13
CA ASP A 155 0.04 4.60 8.67
C ASP A 155 0.99 3.76 9.55
N GLY A 156 2.20 4.23 9.80
CA GLY A 156 3.24 3.54 10.56
C GLY A 156 3.98 2.45 9.79
N SER A 157 3.63 2.20 8.53
CA SER A 157 4.32 1.19 7.70
C SER A 157 5.70 1.69 7.24
N LEU A 158 6.67 0.77 7.17
CA LEU A 158 8.01 1.06 6.66
C LEU A 158 7.96 1.50 5.20
N ARG A 159 8.65 2.58 4.87
CA ARG A 159 8.88 2.99 3.49
C ARG A 159 9.91 2.09 2.85
N THR A 160 9.55 1.44 1.76
CA THR A 160 10.43 0.54 1.01
C THR A 160 10.21 0.72 -0.49
N ASN A 161 11.27 0.57 -1.29
CA ASN A 161 11.24 0.71 -2.74
C ASN A 161 10.56 2.01 -3.20
N GLU A 162 10.88 3.12 -2.54
CA GLU A 162 10.31 4.42 -2.84
C GLU A 162 11.30 5.56 -2.56
N TYR A 163 10.95 6.75 -3.00
CA TYR A 163 11.70 7.96 -2.75
C TYR A 163 11.09 8.77 -1.61
N GLN A 164 11.94 9.20 -0.67
CA GLN A 164 11.63 10.27 0.28
C GLN A 164 12.42 11.50 -0.14
N LYS A 165 11.74 12.48 -0.74
CA LYS A 165 12.41 13.54 -1.51
C LYS A 165 13.35 12.88 -2.54
N PHE A 166 14.59 13.32 -2.65
CA PHE A 166 15.56 12.75 -3.60
C PHE A 166 16.32 11.53 -3.07
N LYS A 167 15.97 11.03 -1.88
CA LYS A 167 16.59 9.85 -1.29
C LYS A 167 15.81 8.59 -1.64
N TYR A 168 16.47 7.62 -2.24
CA TYR A 168 15.89 6.31 -2.47
C TYR A 168 15.98 5.42 -1.23
N LEU A 169 14.89 4.74 -0.92
CA LEU A 169 14.77 3.75 0.14
C LEU A 169 14.56 2.38 -0.52
N ASN A 170 15.52 1.50 -0.34
CA ASN A 170 15.52 0.17 -0.93
C ASN A 170 14.45 -0.76 -0.30
N TYR A 171 14.40 -2.02 -0.72
CA TYR A 171 13.43 -3.01 -0.21
C TYR A 171 13.56 -3.31 1.28
N ASP A 172 14.72 -3.03 1.88
CA ASP A 172 14.95 -3.16 3.32
C ASP A 172 14.58 -1.86 4.08
N GLY A 173 14.10 -0.83 3.39
CA GLY A 173 13.78 0.48 3.95
C GLY A 173 15.01 1.30 4.32
N LEU A 174 16.18 0.92 3.81
CA LEU A 174 17.43 1.64 4.02
C LEU A 174 17.73 2.57 2.85
N SER A 175 18.34 3.72 3.15
CA SER A 175 18.79 4.64 2.10
C SER A 175 19.89 4.01 1.27
N ASP A 176 19.65 3.98 -0.06
CA ASP A 176 20.66 3.61 -1.04
C ASP A 176 21.05 4.83 -1.87
N SER A 177 22.25 5.33 -1.64
CA SER A 177 22.72 6.58 -2.26
C SER A 177 23.02 6.47 -3.75
N GLU A 178 23.19 5.26 -4.26
CA GLU A 178 23.44 4.99 -5.68
C GLU A 178 22.24 5.42 -6.53
N TYR A 179 21.03 5.12 -6.07
CA TYR A 179 19.78 5.43 -6.76
C TYR A 179 19.11 6.75 -6.30
N ASN A 180 19.79 7.56 -5.49
CA ASN A 180 19.26 8.88 -5.16
C ASN A 180 19.09 9.74 -6.43
N ILE A 181 18.00 10.52 -6.49
CA ILE A 181 17.81 11.49 -7.57
C ILE A 181 18.94 12.54 -7.49
N LYS A 182 19.65 12.70 -8.60
CA LYS A 182 20.71 13.70 -8.71
C LYS A 182 20.09 15.00 -9.22
N ALA A 183 20.44 16.13 -8.60
CA ALA A 183 20.10 17.44 -9.15
C ALA A 183 21.33 18.05 -9.81
N GLU A 184 21.22 18.38 -11.11
CA GLU A 184 22.32 18.89 -11.93
C GLU A 184 21.92 20.14 -12.70
N SER A 185 22.85 21.07 -12.87
CA SER A 185 22.70 22.19 -13.79
C SER A 185 22.76 21.72 -15.25
N ALA A 186 22.41 22.60 -16.19
CA ALA A 186 22.54 22.32 -17.63
C ALA A 186 23.96 21.87 -18.05
N LYS A 187 24.99 22.23 -17.27
CA LYS A 187 26.39 21.84 -17.49
C LYS A 187 26.80 20.58 -16.71
N GLY A 188 25.85 19.87 -16.08
CA GLY A 188 26.12 18.65 -15.33
C GLY A 188 26.82 18.87 -13.98
N LYS A 189 26.77 20.07 -13.43
CA LYS A 189 27.29 20.35 -12.07
C LYS A 189 26.17 20.13 -11.06
N LYS A 190 26.48 19.52 -9.92
CA LYS A 190 25.55 19.35 -8.81
C LYS A 190 24.95 20.69 -8.38
N VAL A 191 23.63 20.75 -8.29
CA VAL A 191 22.87 21.90 -7.78
C VAL A 191 21.99 21.47 -6.63
N LYS A 192 21.46 22.43 -5.89
CA LYS A 192 20.44 22.18 -4.86
C LYS A 192 19.06 22.36 -5.52
N ALA A 193 18.23 21.34 -5.46
CA ALA A 193 16.82 21.44 -5.83
C ALA A 193 16.02 22.04 -4.67
N ASP A 194 14.95 22.77 -5.00
CA ASP A 194 14.01 23.27 -4.00
C ASP A 194 13.30 22.12 -3.30
N GLU A 195 12.88 22.34 -2.08
CA GLU A 195 12.28 21.29 -1.26
C GLU A 195 10.92 20.85 -1.80
N SER A 196 10.12 21.79 -2.30
CA SER A 196 8.84 21.51 -2.98
C SER A 196 9.02 20.63 -4.21
N ASP A 197 9.99 20.93 -5.06
CA ASP A 197 10.28 20.11 -6.25
C ASP A 197 10.73 18.70 -5.86
N GLN A 198 11.54 18.60 -4.79
CA GLN A 198 11.99 17.29 -4.31
C GLN A 198 10.82 16.41 -3.82
N GLU A 199 9.86 17.02 -3.11
CA GLU A 199 8.66 16.33 -2.63
C GLU A 199 7.76 15.92 -3.80
N GLU A 200 7.42 16.84 -4.69
CA GLU A 200 6.54 16.58 -5.81
C GLU A 200 7.11 15.53 -6.78
N ILE A 201 8.40 15.61 -7.10
CA ILE A 201 9.08 14.62 -7.94
C ILE A 201 9.05 13.24 -7.28
N ALA A 202 9.36 13.15 -5.98
CA ALA A 202 9.31 11.90 -5.24
C ALA A 202 7.90 11.30 -5.25
N ASP A 203 6.88 12.11 -5.02
CA ASP A 203 5.48 11.67 -5.03
C ASP A 203 5.07 11.14 -6.40
N LYS A 204 5.41 11.85 -7.48
CA LYS A 204 5.14 11.38 -8.86
C LYS A 204 5.86 10.07 -9.17
N ILE A 205 7.11 9.89 -8.73
CA ILE A 205 7.86 8.64 -8.91
C ILE A 205 7.25 7.52 -8.06
N ASN A 206 6.84 7.79 -6.83
CA ASN A 206 6.25 6.80 -5.93
C ASN A 206 4.88 6.31 -6.43
N LEU A 207 4.16 7.12 -7.18
CA LEU A 207 2.90 6.72 -7.85
C LEU A 207 3.12 5.82 -9.08
N LEU A 208 4.35 5.76 -9.62
CA LEU A 208 4.65 4.87 -10.74
C LEU A 208 4.41 3.40 -10.36
N PRO A 209 3.98 2.54 -11.32
CA PRO A 209 3.72 1.14 -11.05
C PRO A 209 4.95 0.44 -10.44
N GLU A 210 4.77 -0.23 -9.30
CA GLU A 210 5.87 -0.76 -8.48
C GLU A 210 6.78 -1.73 -9.25
N GLY A 211 6.20 -2.65 -10.03
CA GLY A 211 6.98 -3.60 -10.82
C GLY A 211 7.86 -2.92 -11.87
N TRP A 212 7.38 -1.80 -12.44
CA TRP A 212 8.16 -1.03 -13.41
C TRP A 212 9.24 -0.17 -12.73
N ARG A 213 8.97 0.37 -11.53
CA ARG A 213 10.02 1.04 -10.72
C ARG A 213 11.12 0.07 -10.34
N LYS A 214 10.75 -1.16 -9.96
CA LYS A 214 11.73 -2.19 -9.67
C LYS A 214 12.57 -2.54 -10.89
N THR A 215 11.93 -2.76 -12.05
CA THR A 215 12.64 -3.00 -13.32
C THR A 215 13.62 -1.86 -13.62
N PHE A 216 13.23 -0.61 -13.38
CA PHE A 216 14.07 0.56 -13.57
C PHE A 216 15.34 0.51 -12.73
N ILE A 217 15.22 0.19 -11.45
CA ILE A 217 16.34 0.05 -10.52
C ILE A 217 17.21 -1.18 -10.87
N ASP A 218 16.59 -2.33 -11.12
CA ASP A 218 17.30 -3.59 -11.43
C ASP A 218 18.10 -3.49 -12.76
N GLU A 219 17.66 -2.66 -13.69
CA GLU A 219 18.36 -2.37 -14.95
C GLU A 219 19.35 -1.21 -14.82
N ASP A 220 19.67 -0.75 -13.62
CA ASP A 220 20.62 0.32 -13.31
C ASP A 220 20.29 1.67 -13.96
N TRP A 221 19.00 2.02 -14.02
CA TRP A 221 18.55 3.32 -14.48
C TRP A 221 18.54 4.33 -13.33
N HIS A 222 18.77 5.61 -13.67
CA HIS A 222 18.87 6.71 -12.73
C HIS A 222 17.95 7.87 -13.11
N PHE A 223 17.41 8.56 -12.11
CA PHE A 223 16.71 9.82 -12.27
C PHE A 223 17.66 11.00 -12.07
N VAL A 224 17.60 11.99 -12.98
CA VAL A 224 18.37 13.22 -12.87
C VAL A 224 17.45 14.43 -13.11
N TYR A 225 17.35 15.28 -12.11
CA TYR A 225 16.61 16.53 -12.16
C TYR A 225 17.52 17.67 -12.65
N CYS A 226 17.11 18.38 -13.70
CA CYS A 226 17.87 19.46 -14.32
C CYS A 226 16.97 20.68 -14.55
N PRO A 227 16.65 21.49 -13.53
CA PRO A 227 15.67 22.58 -13.62
C PRO A 227 16.03 23.67 -14.64
N GLU A 228 17.30 23.85 -14.95
CA GLU A 228 17.78 24.90 -15.87
C GLU A 228 17.90 24.42 -17.32
N LYS A 229 17.57 23.15 -17.61
CA LYS A 229 17.85 22.56 -18.91
C LYS A 229 16.61 22.47 -19.76
N GLU A 230 16.62 23.22 -20.85
CA GLU A 230 15.66 23.04 -21.93
C GLU A 230 15.98 21.79 -22.73
N TYR A 231 15.05 20.84 -22.76
CA TYR A 231 15.12 19.66 -23.61
C TYR A 231 14.18 19.89 -24.80
N TYR A 232 14.72 19.91 -26.00
CA TYR A 232 13.94 20.04 -27.21
C TYR A 232 13.71 18.64 -27.81
N ALA A 233 12.45 18.25 -27.95
CA ALA A 233 12.06 17.28 -28.92
C ALA A 233 11.90 18.00 -30.26
N ALA A 234 12.77 17.75 -31.19
CA ALA A 234 12.60 18.24 -32.55
C ALA A 234 11.38 17.54 -33.18
N VAL A 235 10.24 18.15 -33.07
CA VAL A 235 9.07 17.86 -33.89
C VAL A 235 9.05 18.97 -34.95
N LYS A 236 9.50 18.66 -36.16
CA LYS A 236 9.32 19.55 -37.31
C LYS A 236 7.89 19.39 -37.79
N TYR A 237 7.07 20.40 -37.59
CA TYR A 237 5.89 20.64 -38.41
C TYR A 237 6.36 21.18 -39.77
N GLU A 238 5.76 20.71 -40.86
CA GLU A 238 6.12 21.16 -42.20
C GLU A 238 5.80 22.63 -42.47
N ASP A 239 4.92 23.26 -41.67
CA ASP A 239 4.45 24.63 -41.88
C ASP A 239 4.44 25.57 -40.65
N ASP A 240 4.81 25.14 -39.45
CA ASP A 240 4.92 26.00 -38.29
C ASP A 240 6.16 25.65 -37.45
N ASP A 241 6.92 26.71 -37.07
CA ASP A 241 8.14 26.62 -36.28
C ASP A 241 7.86 26.38 -34.77
N ASP A 242 6.69 25.82 -34.44
CA ASP A 242 6.28 25.47 -33.08
C ASP A 242 7.04 24.24 -32.60
N ARG A 243 8.20 24.52 -31.99
CA ARG A 243 8.96 23.55 -31.24
C ARG A 243 8.19 23.23 -29.97
N TYR A 244 7.59 22.05 -29.90
CA TYR A 244 7.09 21.53 -28.64
C TYR A 244 8.28 21.33 -27.67
N GLU A 245 8.37 22.17 -26.66
CA GLU A 245 9.37 22.06 -25.61
C GLU A 245 9.04 20.84 -24.75
N VAL A 246 9.86 19.80 -24.85
CA VAL A 246 9.75 18.63 -23.96
C VAL A 246 10.68 18.82 -22.80
N LYS A 247 10.15 18.80 -21.58
CA LYS A 247 10.91 19.04 -20.37
C LYS A 247 11.70 17.82 -19.86
N PHE A 248 11.95 16.82 -20.75
CA PHE A 248 12.69 15.61 -20.37
C PHE A 248 13.53 15.01 -21.51
N LYS A 249 14.44 14.09 -21.16
CA LYS A 249 15.24 13.31 -22.08
C LYS A 249 15.52 11.91 -21.55
N VAL A 250 15.21 10.89 -22.35
CA VAL A 250 15.62 9.51 -22.09
C VAL A 250 16.98 9.23 -22.73
N ASN A 251 17.98 8.94 -21.91
CA ASN A 251 19.33 8.60 -22.37
C ASN A 251 19.61 7.11 -22.12
N THR A 252 19.42 6.30 -23.15
CA THR A 252 19.59 4.83 -23.09
C THR A 252 21.04 4.40 -22.92
N SER A 253 22.02 5.16 -23.45
CA SER A 253 23.43 4.80 -23.31
C SER A 253 23.99 5.05 -21.91
N LYS A 254 23.32 5.93 -21.15
CA LYS A 254 23.66 6.24 -19.75
C LYS A 254 22.63 5.70 -18.76
N GLN A 255 21.60 5.00 -19.26
CA GLN A 255 20.48 4.50 -18.45
C GLN A 255 19.92 5.60 -17.51
N THR A 256 19.61 6.76 -18.08
CA THR A 256 19.24 7.94 -17.28
C THR A 256 18.01 8.64 -17.86
N LEU A 257 17.04 8.92 -17.01
CA LEU A 257 15.95 9.82 -17.28
C LEU A 257 16.28 11.20 -16.72
N TYR A 258 16.43 12.18 -17.62
CA TYR A 258 16.57 13.59 -17.27
C TYR A 258 15.24 14.28 -17.39
N PHE A 259 14.88 15.14 -16.45
CA PHE A 259 13.68 15.97 -16.47
C PHE A 259 13.94 17.33 -15.83
N ALA A 260 13.28 18.37 -16.33
CA ALA A 260 13.47 19.75 -15.91
C ALA A 260 12.39 20.26 -14.94
N GLU A 261 11.28 19.55 -14.83
CA GLU A 261 10.13 19.89 -13.98
C GLU A 261 9.43 18.59 -13.49
N PRO A 262 8.68 18.66 -12.39
CA PRO A 262 7.99 17.49 -11.84
C PRO A 262 7.01 16.81 -12.81
N GLU A 263 6.30 17.57 -13.64
CA GLU A 263 5.33 17.09 -14.63
C GLU A 263 5.96 16.20 -15.70
N ALA A 264 7.25 16.38 -15.93
CA ALA A 264 8.01 15.61 -16.93
C ALA A 264 8.37 14.18 -16.47
N VAL A 265 8.16 13.84 -15.20
CA VAL A 265 8.48 12.51 -14.63
C VAL A 265 7.69 11.40 -15.33
N TRP A 266 6.36 11.56 -15.43
CA TRP A 266 5.51 10.51 -15.99
C TRP A 266 5.71 10.29 -17.49
N PRO A 267 5.76 11.32 -18.35
CA PRO A 267 6.02 11.09 -19.77
C PRO A 267 7.43 10.52 -20.03
N ALA A 268 8.44 10.92 -19.24
CA ALA A 268 9.78 10.34 -19.34
C ALA A 268 9.79 8.86 -18.98
N PHE A 269 9.08 8.48 -17.91
CA PHE A 269 8.99 7.09 -17.47
C PHE A 269 8.13 6.26 -18.41
N GLY A 270 7.09 6.81 -19.02
CA GLY A 270 6.31 6.16 -20.08
C GLY A 270 7.17 5.78 -21.28
N GLU A 271 8.09 6.65 -21.73
CA GLU A 271 9.06 6.30 -22.78
C GLU A 271 10.00 5.15 -22.35
N PHE A 272 10.40 5.10 -21.09
CA PHE A 272 11.19 3.98 -20.54
C PHE A 272 10.38 2.68 -20.59
N ILE A 273 9.13 2.69 -20.13
CA ILE A 273 8.23 1.52 -20.19
C ILE A 273 8.11 1.02 -21.63
N TYR A 274 7.76 1.90 -22.58
CA TYR A 274 7.58 1.52 -23.99
C TYR A 274 8.83 0.85 -24.58
N ARG A 275 10.01 1.37 -24.27
CA ARG A 275 11.29 0.79 -24.76
C ARG A 275 11.50 -0.63 -24.26
N ASN A 276 11.16 -0.90 -23.02
CA ASN A 276 11.33 -2.20 -22.39
C ASN A 276 10.27 -3.20 -22.85
N VAL A 277 9.02 -2.79 -22.95
CA VAL A 277 7.94 -3.60 -23.51
C VAL A 277 8.24 -3.97 -24.97
N LYS A 278 8.72 -3.01 -25.79
CA LYS A 278 9.07 -3.30 -27.19
C LYS A 278 10.18 -4.34 -27.32
N LYS A 279 11.15 -4.37 -26.43
CA LYS A 279 12.23 -5.35 -26.38
C LYS A 279 11.71 -6.76 -26.07
N GLU A 280 10.79 -6.89 -25.13
CA GLU A 280 10.15 -8.13 -24.70
C GLU A 280 9.09 -8.61 -25.71
N LEU A 281 8.26 -7.72 -26.19
CA LEU A 281 7.24 -8.01 -27.19
C LEU A 281 7.82 -8.43 -28.53
N ARG A 282 9.02 -7.95 -28.89
CA ARG A 282 9.75 -8.46 -30.06
C ARG A 282 10.16 -9.93 -29.93
N ALA A 283 10.44 -10.40 -28.71
CA ALA A 283 10.76 -11.79 -28.46
C ALA A 283 9.53 -12.71 -28.57
N GLU A 284 8.33 -12.17 -28.37
CA GLU A 284 7.07 -12.93 -28.29
C GLU A 284 6.07 -12.69 -29.44
N ASN A 285 6.48 -12.05 -30.56
CA ASN A 285 5.59 -11.65 -31.68
C ASN A 285 4.52 -10.58 -31.34
N TYR A 286 4.50 -10.01 -30.15
CA TYR A 286 3.56 -8.96 -29.74
C TYR A 286 3.89 -7.56 -30.30
N ALA A 287 5.08 -7.38 -30.87
CA ALA A 287 5.54 -6.06 -31.36
C ALA A 287 4.65 -5.44 -32.42
N ALA A 288 4.06 -6.26 -33.29
CA ALA A 288 3.10 -5.80 -34.29
C ALA A 288 1.84 -5.21 -33.61
N THR A 289 1.33 -5.87 -32.58
CA THR A 289 0.06 -5.47 -31.94
C THR A 289 0.11 -4.10 -31.25
N VAL A 290 1.23 -3.72 -30.63
CA VAL A 290 1.36 -2.38 -30.01
C VAL A 290 1.58 -1.30 -31.06
N ASP A 291 2.39 -1.57 -32.08
CA ASP A 291 2.59 -0.64 -33.18
C ASP A 291 1.30 -0.52 -34.05
N ASP A 292 0.55 -1.61 -34.25
CA ASP A 292 -0.73 -1.62 -34.97
C ASP A 292 -1.83 -0.89 -34.15
N LEU A 293 -1.91 -1.12 -32.86
CA LEU A 293 -2.86 -0.42 -31.98
C LEU A 293 -2.53 1.06 -31.83
N LEU A 294 -1.26 1.43 -31.78
CA LEU A 294 -0.86 2.84 -31.82
C LEU A 294 -1.15 3.47 -33.18
N ASN A 295 -1.04 2.74 -34.28
CA ASN A 295 -1.43 3.19 -35.62
C ASN A 295 -2.96 3.37 -35.76
N GLU A 296 -3.75 2.46 -35.19
CA GLU A 296 -5.21 2.56 -35.15
C GLU A 296 -5.69 3.80 -34.38
N ILE A 297 -4.99 4.16 -33.32
CA ILE A 297 -5.24 5.34 -32.49
C ILE A 297 -4.85 6.63 -33.20
N ILE A 298 -3.80 6.56 -33.99
CA ILE A 298 -3.28 7.67 -34.79
C ILE A 298 -4.26 8.07 -35.89
N ASP A 299 -4.95 7.13 -36.51
CA ASP A 299 -6.00 7.38 -37.49
C ASP A 299 -7.25 8.13 -36.94
N LEU A 300 -7.37 8.28 -35.60
CA LEU A 300 -8.49 8.96 -34.96
C LEU A 300 -8.40 10.51 -34.88
N GLU A 301 -7.69 11.17 -35.79
CA GLU A 301 -7.67 12.65 -36.00
C GLU A 301 -7.31 13.54 -34.79
N LYS A 302 -6.80 12.97 -33.68
CA LYS A 302 -6.59 13.72 -32.44
C LYS A 302 -5.12 13.95 -32.05
N ILE A 303 -4.20 13.36 -32.78
CA ILE A 303 -2.76 13.51 -32.52
C ILE A 303 -2.10 14.15 -33.74
N PRO A 304 -1.31 15.23 -33.55
CA PRO A 304 -0.66 15.89 -34.67
C PRO A 304 0.24 14.98 -35.49
N ASP A 305 0.23 15.11 -36.82
CA ASP A 305 0.98 14.31 -37.82
C ASP A 305 2.47 14.12 -37.49
N SER A 306 3.07 15.04 -36.79
CA SER A 306 4.48 14.98 -36.38
C SER A 306 4.78 14.02 -35.24
N TYR A 307 3.76 13.59 -34.48
CA TYR A 307 3.87 12.54 -33.48
C TYR A 307 3.87 11.14 -34.09
N TYR A 308 3.32 10.98 -35.31
CA TYR A 308 3.13 9.70 -36.02
C TYR A 308 4.38 8.85 -36.21
N LYS A 309 5.55 9.45 -36.14
CA LYS A 309 6.82 8.73 -36.34
C LYS A 309 7.57 8.40 -35.04
N ASN A 310 7.02 8.78 -33.87
CA ASN A 310 7.69 8.53 -32.58
C ASN A 310 6.76 7.94 -31.52
N TYR A 311 6.38 6.69 -31.73
CA TYR A 311 5.51 5.92 -30.83
C TYR A 311 5.93 5.94 -29.35
N GLN A 312 7.23 6.09 -29.08
CA GLN A 312 7.73 6.15 -27.69
C GLN A 312 7.27 7.43 -27.00
N LYS A 313 7.29 8.56 -27.71
CA LYS A 313 6.82 9.85 -27.18
C LYS A 313 5.32 9.86 -26.99
N ILE A 314 4.59 9.31 -27.98
CA ILE A 314 3.14 9.16 -27.91
C ILE A 314 2.78 8.35 -26.65
N PHE A 315 3.40 7.18 -26.49
CA PHE A 315 3.14 6.38 -25.30
C PHE A 315 3.51 7.10 -23.99
N GLY A 316 4.60 7.87 -23.98
CA GLY A 316 4.97 8.70 -22.84
C GLY A 316 3.88 9.69 -22.44
N VAL A 317 3.29 10.40 -23.41
CA VAL A 317 2.19 11.35 -23.18
C VAL A 317 0.92 10.62 -22.72
N LEU A 318 0.58 9.50 -23.37
CA LEU A 318 -0.59 8.69 -23.00
C LEU A 318 -0.45 8.12 -21.59
N PHE A 319 0.73 7.63 -21.25
CA PHE A 319 1.04 7.15 -19.90
C PHE A 319 0.91 8.27 -18.87
N ALA A 320 1.40 9.47 -19.17
CA ALA A 320 1.25 10.63 -18.27
C ALA A 320 -0.23 10.99 -18.06
N GLY A 321 -1.03 11.03 -19.11
CA GLY A 321 -2.49 11.24 -19.02
C GLY A 321 -3.19 10.14 -18.20
N TYR A 322 -2.75 8.89 -18.34
CA TYR A 322 -3.27 7.78 -17.53
C TYR A 322 -2.88 7.89 -16.06
N MET A 323 -1.69 8.39 -15.75
CA MET A 323 -1.22 8.57 -14.37
C MET A 323 -1.97 9.71 -13.66
N ASP A 324 -2.42 10.72 -14.40
CA ASP A 324 -3.24 11.80 -13.86
C ASP A 324 -4.70 11.37 -13.67
N PRO A 325 -5.29 11.50 -12.47
CA PRO A 325 -6.64 10.98 -12.19
C PRO A 325 -7.76 11.63 -13.04
N GLU A 326 -7.72 12.95 -13.28
CA GLU A 326 -8.75 13.66 -14.07
C GLU A 326 -8.64 13.28 -15.54
N SER A 327 -7.43 13.32 -16.09
CA SER A 327 -7.16 12.93 -17.47
C SER A 327 -7.51 11.46 -17.71
N ARG A 328 -7.25 10.57 -16.76
CA ARG A 328 -7.62 9.15 -16.86
C ARG A 328 -9.11 8.92 -17.01
N GLU A 329 -9.94 9.62 -16.23
CA GLU A 329 -11.41 9.48 -16.36
C GLU A 329 -11.88 9.99 -17.73
N THR A 330 -11.35 11.11 -18.22
CA THR A 330 -11.63 11.61 -19.56
C THR A 330 -11.17 10.62 -20.65
N MET A 331 -10.00 10.00 -20.47
CA MET A 331 -9.49 8.97 -21.39
C MET A 331 -10.35 7.71 -21.40
N LYS A 332 -10.87 7.27 -20.24
CA LYS A 332 -11.80 6.13 -20.17
C LYS A 332 -13.08 6.34 -20.95
N GLU A 333 -13.58 7.58 -20.93
CA GLU A 333 -14.81 7.93 -21.67
C GLU A 333 -14.56 8.09 -23.18
N SER A 334 -13.47 8.76 -23.55
CA SER A 334 -13.19 9.13 -24.95
C SER A 334 -12.32 8.12 -25.71
N MET A 335 -11.47 7.36 -25.01
CA MET A 335 -10.47 6.46 -25.58
C MET A 335 -10.29 5.17 -24.73
N PRO A 336 -11.38 4.39 -24.49
CA PRO A 336 -11.34 3.23 -23.59
C PRO A 336 -10.34 2.14 -24.01
N GLU A 337 -10.15 1.94 -25.30
CA GLU A 337 -9.19 0.94 -25.84
C GLU A 337 -7.75 1.31 -25.51
N LEU A 338 -7.41 2.59 -25.55
CA LEU A 338 -6.11 3.12 -25.14
C LEU A 338 -5.84 2.87 -23.67
N VAL A 339 -6.81 3.16 -22.81
CA VAL A 339 -6.71 2.91 -21.37
C VAL A 339 -6.46 1.43 -21.12
N HIS A 340 -7.19 0.55 -21.79
CA HIS A 340 -7.00 -0.90 -21.68
C HIS A 340 -5.58 -1.34 -22.06
N ILE A 341 -5.01 -0.76 -23.12
CA ILE A 341 -3.64 -1.06 -23.54
C ILE A 341 -2.61 -0.60 -22.49
N VAL A 342 -2.78 0.63 -21.99
CA VAL A 342 -1.90 1.17 -20.95
C VAL A 342 -1.98 0.29 -19.70
N GLU A 343 -3.18 -0.10 -19.28
CA GLU A 343 -3.41 -0.99 -18.12
C GLU A 343 -2.77 -2.37 -18.33
N LYS A 344 -2.90 -2.95 -19.51
CA LYS A 344 -2.26 -4.22 -19.86
C LYS A 344 -0.74 -4.12 -19.78
N ILE A 345 -0.15 -3.06 -20.30
CA ILE A 345 1.28 -2.82 -20.24
C ILE A 345 1.74 -2.60 -18.79
N ILE A 346 1.04 -1.77 -18.03
CA ILE A 346 1.36 -1.51 -16.62
C ILE A 346 1.31 -2.79 -15.81
N SER A 347 0.29 -3.62 -16.01
CA SER A 347 0.10 -4.88 -15.29
C SER A 347 1.00 -6.01 -15.76
N SER A 348 1.80 -5.83 -16.82
CA SER A 348 2.74 -6.85 -17.31
C SER A 348 3.91 -7.15 -16.37
N ARG A 349 4.09 -6.34 -15.33
CA ARG A 349 5.11 -6.52 -14.29
C ARG A 349 4.46 -6.72 -12.92
N ARG A 350 4.93 -7.74 -12.17
CA ARG A 350 4.62 -7.89 -10.75
C ARG A 350 5.39 -6.87 -9.91
N ALA A 351 4.99 -6.68 -8.68
CA ALA A 351 5.69 -5.79 -7.73
C ALA A 351 7.18 -6.15 -7.53
N ASP A 352 7.55 -7.40 -7.74
CA ASP A 352 8.93 -7.88 -7.71
C ASP A 352 9.70 -7.65 -9.03
N GLY A 353 9.10 -6.98 -10.02
CA GLY A 353 9.69 -6.68 -11.32
C GLY A 353 9.62 -7.83 -12.33
N THR A 354 9.13 -9.02 -11.95
CA THR A 354 9.04 -10.16 -12.89
C THR A 354 7.93 -9.97 -13.92
N VAL A 355 8.17 -10.47 -15.13
CA VAL A 355 7.20 -10.46 -16.24
C VAL A 355 6.06 -11.42 -15.94
N ILE A 356 4.83 -11.00 -16.19
CA ILE A 356 3.66 -11.88 -16.17
C ILE A 356 3.50 -12.43 -17.59
N SER A 357 3.88 -13.69 -17.82
CA SER A 357 3.60 -14.40 -19.07
C SER A 357 2.15 -14.88 -19.09
N GLU A 358 1.52 -14.89 -20.27
CA GLU A 358 0.14 -15.37 -20.45
C GLU A 358 -0.02 -16.88 -20.12
N ASP A 359 1.08 -17.63 -20.10
CA ASP A 359 1.09 -19.07 -19.80
C ASP A 359 0.87 -19.40 -18.30
N ASN A 360 0.82 -18.39 -17.42
CA ASN A 360 0.66 -18.53 -15.97
C ASN A 360 -0.68 -17.99 -15.45
N LYS A 361 -1.71 -17.91 -16.29
CA LYS A 361 -3.09 -17.56 -15.88
C LYS A 361 -3.96 -18.78 -15.68
#